data_a31b3b715194039095fae6a97db00ccf
#
_entry.id   a31b3b715194039095fae6a97db00ccf
#
_cell.length_a   1.000
_cell.length_b   1.000
_cell.length_c   1.000
_cell.angle_alpha   90.00
_cell.angle_beta   90.00
_cell.angle_gamma   90.00
#
_symmetry.space_group_name_H-M   'P 1'
#
loop_
_entity.id
_entity.type
_entity.pdbx_description
1 polymer ?
#
loop_
_entity_poly.entity_id
_entity_poly.type
_entity_poly.pdbx_seq_one_letter_code
_entity_poly.pdbx_strand_id
1 'polypeptide(L)'
;MRLIRTEDAVGHVLCHDLTQIIPGVVKGPRFRKGHIVTEEDIPVLLSMGKDNLYVWEKDDTMYHENEAAQILCDVCQNEHMKASEVKEGKIELSAECAGVFQVDVERLDAVNDIDQVMIAVRHTNSPVKKGDKLLGTRVIPLVIKKEKMELVKERAGATPLCRLVPYRLKTAGIVTTGNEVFYGRIQDTFTPVVEKKLQAYGIEMKEHQIVGDKKEDIAAAIREMKEKGMDLIIATGGMSVDPDDQTPGAIREAGTEVVTYGAPVLPGAMLCLAYFPDGTPVMGLPGCVMYAKATIFDLLLPRVAAGIPISRKDITTLGHGGLCLGCPECHYPDCGFGKG
;
A
#
# COMPACT_ATOMS: atom_id res chain seq x y z
N MET A 1 -16.43 -24.60 24.64
CA MET A 1 -17.66 -23.77 24.65
C MET A 1 -18.87 -24.61 24.34
N ARG A 2 -19.97 -24.34 25.03
CA ARG A 2 -21.24 -25.05 24.86
C ARG A 2 -22.34 -24.04 24.49
N LEU A 3 -23.16 -24.41 23.52
CA LEU A 3 -24.40 -23.72 23.22
C LEU A 3 -25.48 -24.20 24.19
N ILE A 4 -26.14 -23.30 24.92
CA ILE A 4 -27.24 -23.63 25.83
C ILE A 4 -28.40 -22.66 25.57
N ARG A 5 -29.60 -23.05 25.98
CA ARG A 5 -30.76 -22.15 25.98
C ARG A 5 -30.53 -21.04 27.01
N THR A 6 -31.04 -19.86 26.76
CA THR A 6 -30.87 -18.72 27.65
C THR A 6 -31.49 -18.98 29.02
N GLU A 7 -32.63 -19.65 29.06
CA GLU A 7 -33.30 -20.05 30.32
C GLU A 7 -32.43 -20.98 31.20
N ASP A 8 -31.54 -21.76 30.59
CA ASP A 8 -30.66 -22.72 31.30
C ASP A 8 -29.29 -22.08 31.63
N ALA A 9 -29.10 -20.78 31.35
CA ALA A 9 -27.77 -20.16 31.41
C ALA A 9 -27.39 -19.62 32.80
N VAL A 10 -28.30 -19.61 33.76
CA VAL A 10 -28.04 -19.10 35.13
C VAL A 10 -26.80 -19.80 35.74
N GLY A 11 -25.86 -18.99 36.26
CA GLY A 11 -24.60 -19.45 36.83
C GLY A 11 -23.49 -19.76 35.83
N HIS A 12 -23.78 -19.72 34.53
CA HIS A 12 -22.77 -19.89 33.48
C HIS A 12 -22.10 -18.57 33.10
N VAL A 13 -20.87 -18.64 32.57
CA VAL A 13 -20.03 -17.51 32.18
C VAL A 13 -20.16 -17.24 30.68
N LEU A 14 -20.48 -16.02 30.32
CA LEU A 14 -20.56 -15.60 28.90
C LEU A 14 -19.19 -15.61 28.24
N CYS A 15 -19.14 -16.17 27.01
CA CYS A 15 -17.91 -16.28 26.23
C CYS A 15 -17.52 -15.01 25.46
N HIS A 16 -18.47 -14.11 25.24
CA HIS A 16 -18.28 -12.90 24.43
C HIS A 16 -19.20 -11.77 24.90
N ASP A 17 -18.94 -10.55 24.41
CA ASP A 17 -19.79 -9.40 24.65
C ASP A 17 -21.12 -9.56 23.92
N LEU A 18 -22.23 -9.28 24.61
CA LEU A 18 -23.57 -9.21 24.03
C LEU A 18 -23.99 -7.76 23.86
N THR A 19 -24.03 -7.31 22.63
CA THR A 19 -24.39 -5.94 22.26
C THR A 19 -25.91 -5.76 22.21
N GLN A 20 -26.41 -4.72 22.88
CA GLN A 20 -27.77 -4.26 22.73
C GLN A 20 -27.82 -3.09 21.73
N ILE A 21 -28.76 -3.18 20.80
CA ILE A 21 -29.01 -2.12 19.81
C ILE A 21 -30.48 -1.69 19.95
N ILE A 22 -30.70 -0.47 20.44
CA ILE A 22 -32.00 0.19 20.43
C ILE A 22 -31.83 1.46 19.59
N PRO A 23 -32.43 1.53 18.39
CA PRO A 23 -32.25 2.68 17.51
C PRO A 23 -32.51 4.02 18.22
N GLY A 24 -31.54 4.93 18.12
CA GLY A 24 -31.65 6.27 18.77
C GLY A 24 -31.42 6.32 20.29
N VAL A 25 -31.24 5.19 20.96
CA VAL A 25 -31.09 5.12 22.44
C VAL A 25 -29.78 4.46 22.86
N VAL A 26 -29.51 3.23 22.45
CA VAL A 26 -28.34 2.44 22.88
C VAL A 26 -27.72 1.65 21.74
N LYS A 27 -26.37 1.72 21.62
CA LYS A 27 -25.57 0.81 20.82
C LYS A 27 -24.27 0.51 21.58
N GLY A 28 -24.25 -0.62 22.28
CA GLY A 28 -23.07 -1.01 23.06
C GLY A 28 -23.24 -2.36 23.76
N PRO A 29 -22.16 -2.89 24.37
CA PRO A 29 -22.21 -4.14 25.12
C PRO A 29 -23.08 -3.97 26.37
N ARG A 30 -24.16 -4.71 26.40
CA ARG A 30 -25.05 -4.82 27.59
C ARG A 30 -24.47 -5.79 28.59
N PHE A 31 -23.96 -6.90 28.12
CA PHE A 31 -23.24 -7.88 28.91
C PHE A 31 -21.85 -8.07 28.30
N ARG A 32 -20.85 -8.16 29.17
CA ARG A 32 -19.45 -8.33 28.74
C ARG A 32 -19.05 -9.80 28.87
N LYS A 33 -18.06 -10.20 28.08
CA LYS A 33 -17.35 -11.45 28.23
C LYS A 33 -16.92 -11.63 29.70
N GLY A 34 -17.13 -12.83 30.23
CA GLY A 34 -16.84 -13.13 31.62
C GLY A 34 -17.96 -12.80 32.59
N HIS A 35 -19.09 -12.22 32.14
CA HIS A 35 -20.27 -12.02 32.98
C HIS A 35 -20.89 -13.36 33.37
N ILE A 36 -21.20 -13.55 34.65
CA ILE A 36 -21.92 -14.70 35.16
C ILE A 36 -23.41 -14.39 35.05
N VAL A 37 -24.12 -15.19 34.27
CA VAL A 37 -25.56 -14.99 34.03
C VAL A 37 -26.36 -15.20 35.31
N THR A 38 -27.20 -14.22 35.65
CA THR A 38 -28.13 -14.29 36.80
C THR A 38 -29.57 -14.53 36.33
N GLU A 39 -30.47 -14.85 37.23
CA GLU A 39 -31.91 -15.01 36.94
C GLU A 39 -32.51 -13.69 36.38
N GLU A 40 -32.03 -12.53 36.86
CA GLU A 40 -32.48 -11.21 36.43
C GLU A 40 -32.03 -10.88 34.99
N ASP A 41 -30.96 -11.50 34.50
CA ASP A 41 -30.44 -11.29 33.14
C ASP A 41 -31.28 -11.99 32.07
N ILE A 42 -31.98 -13.10 32.44
CA ILE A 42 -32.72 -13.93 31.49
C ILE A 42 -33.78 -13.11 30.72
N PRO A 43 -34.66 -12.34 31.35
CA PRO A 43 -35.63 -11.51 30.61
C PRO A 43 -34.96 -10.50 29.68
N VAL A 44 -33.83 -9.92 30.12
CA VAL A 44 -33.09 -8.92 29.32
C VAL A 44 -32.47 -9.58 28.10
N LEU A 45 -31.82 -10.73 28.26
CA LEU A 45 -31.20 -11.51 27.19
C LEU A 45 -32.25 -11.91 26.13
N LEU A 46 -33.40 -12.42 26.58
CA LEU A 46 -34.50 -12.80 25.69
C LEU A 46 -35.03 -11.57 24.94
N SER A 47 -35.19 -10.41 25.64
CA SER A 47 -35.61 -9.15 24.99
C SER A 47 -34.64 -8.64 23.92
N MET A 48 -33.38 -9.04 24.00
CA MET A 48 -32.34 -8.77 22.99
C MET A 48 -32.35 -9.80 21.86
N GLY A 49 -33.31 -10.74 21.83
CA GLY A 49 -33.38 -11.81 20.83
C GLY A 49 -32.30 -12.90 21.03
N LYS A 50 -31.84 -13.09 22.25
CA LYS A 50 -30.82 -14.10 22.60
C LYS A 50 -31.49 -15.33 23.19
N ASP A 51 -32.06 -16.17 22.35
CA ASP A 51 -32.70 -17.43 22.79
C ASP A 51 -31.68 -18.51 23.20
N ASN A 52 -30.44 -18.38 22.69
CA ASN A 52 -29.33 -19.28 22.99
C ASN A 52 -28.05 -18.48 23.28
N LEU A 53 -27.24 -19.02 24.17
CA LEU A 53 -25.98 -18.41 24.60
C LEU A 53 -24.81 -19.39 24.45
N TYR A 54 -23.64 -18.87 24.10
CA TYR A 54 -22.40 -19.59 24.24
C TYR A 54 -21.82 -19.36 25.62
N VAL A 55 -21.70 -20.46 26.39
CA VAL A 55 -21.10 -20.44 27.72
C VAL A 55 -19.73 -21.10 27.73
N TRP A 56 -18.89 -20.66 28.66
CA TRP A 56 -17.52 -21.10 28.73
C TRP A 56 -17.44 -22.62 29.13
N GLU A 57 -16.86 -23.41 28.27
CA GLU A 57 -16.27 -24.69 28.59
C GLU A 57 -14.85 -24.70 27.99
N LYS A 58 -13.86 -25.07 28.80
CA LYS A 58 -12.47 -25.13 28.34
C LYS A 58 -12.34 -26.27 27.33
N ASP A 59 -11.91 -25.91 26.10
CA ASP A 59 -11.57 -26.85 25.04
C ASP A 59 -10.15 -26.55 24.58
N ASP A 60 -9.20 -27.38 24.97
CA ASP A 60 -7.78 -27.16 24.69
C ASP A 60 -7.40 -27.33 23.20
N THR A 61 -8.34 -27.80 22.35
CA THR A 61 -8.14 -27.93 20.90
C THR A 61 -8.56 -26.66 20.11
N MET A 62 -9.11 -25.67 20.79
CA MET A 62 -9.66 -24.46 20.19
C MET A 62 -8.94 -23.21 20.69
N TYR A 63 -8.86 -22.20 19.82
CA TYR A 63 -8.56 -20.81 20.17
C TYR A 63 -9.85 -20.00 20.26
N HIS A 64 -9.93 -19.08 21.20
CA HIS A 64 -10.95 -18.03 21.19
C HIS A 64 -10.64 -17.03 20.07
N GLU A 65 -11.68 -16.35 19.53
CA GLU A 65 -11.54 -15.37 18.42
C GLU A 65 -10.46 -14.31 18.68
N ASN A 66 -10.28 -13.86 19.94
CA ASN A 66 -9.28 -12.85 20.28
C ASN A 66 -7.84 -13.40 20.21
N GLU A 67 -7.64 -14.66 20.61
CA GLU A 67 -6.33 -15.34 20.49
C GLU A 67 -5.99 -15.57 19.01
N ALA A 68 -6.97 -15.99 18.24
CA ALA A 68 -6.82 -16.21 16.81
C ALA A 68 -6.56 -14.87 16.07
N ALA A 69 -7.25 -13.78 16.43
CA ALA A 69 -7.02 -12.46 15.88
C ALA A 69 -5.57 -11.98 16.12
N GLN A 70 -5.01 -12.29 17.29
CA GLN A 70 -3.60 -11.96 17.58
C GLN A 70 -2.65 -12.74 16.67
N ILE A 71 -2.88 -14.04 16.45
CA ILE A 71 -2.07 -14.84 15.52
C ILE A 71 -2.13 -14.26 14.10
N LEU A 72 -3.33 -13.87 13.63
CA LEU A 72 -3.47 -13.24 12.32
C LEU A 72 -2.77 -11.88 12.24
N CYS A 73 -2.79 -11.10 13.31
CA CYS A 73 -2.06 -9.85 13.41
C CYS A 73 -0.55 -10.08 13.32
N ASP A 74 -0.03 -11.05 14.09
CA ASP A 74 1.40 -11.35 14.20
C ASP A 74 2.00 -11.80 12.85
N VAL A 75 1.26 -12.57 12.05
CA VAL A 75 1.73 -12.99 10.70
C VAL A 75 1.69 -11.85 9.68
N CYS A 76 0.98 -10.74 9.96
CA CYS A 76 0.89 -9.58 9.08
C CYS A 76 1.83 -8.45 9.50
N GLN A 77 2.04 -8.26 10.80
CA GLN A 77 2.66 -7.06 11.34
C GLN A 77 4.16 -7.01 11.09
N ASN A 78 4.62 -5.84 10.64
CA ASN A 78 6.03 -5.49 10.49
C ASN A 78 6.30 -4.15 11.21
N GLU A 79 7.57 -3.69 11.16
CA GLU A 79 7.95 -2.35 11.64
C GLU A 79 7.08 -1.25 11.02
N HIS A 80 6.92 -0.15 11.73
CA HIS A 80 6.12 1.01 11.31
C HIS A 80 4.61 0.78 11.20
N MET A 81 4.10 -0.31 11.76
CA MET A 81 2.68 -0.62 11.80
C MET A 81 2.21 -0.73 13.25
N LYS A 82 1.08 -0.09 13.55
CA LYS A 82 0.45 -0.09 14.87
C LYS A 82 -0.83 -0.90 14.86
N ALA A 83 -0.90 -1.92 15.72
CA ALA A 83 -2.11 -2.69 15.96
C ALA A 83 -3.09 -1.90 16.85
N SER A 84 -4.38 -2.04 16.57
CA SER A 84 -5.45 -1.64 17.48
C SER A 84 -5.56 -2.61 18.65
N GLU A 85 -6.30 -2.22 19.70
CA GLU A 85 -6.77 -3.21 20.67
C GLU A 85 -7.66 -4.25 19.97
N VAL A 86 -7.61 -5.50 20.48
CA VAL A 86 -8.49 -6.55 19.99
C VAL A 86 -9.92 -6.29 20.44
N LYS A 87 -10.86 -6.34 19.51
CA LYS A 87 -12.29 -6.16 19.80
C LYS A 87 -13.12 -7.11 18.95
N GLU A 88 -13.90 -7.99 19.60
CA GLU A 88 -14.78 -8.94 18.92
C GLU A 88 -14.01 -9.77 17.85
N GLY A 89 -12.84 -10.30 18.22
CA GLY A 89 -11.99 -11.10 17.33
C GLY A 89 -11.37 -10.31 16.16
N LYS A 90 -11.37 -8.98 16.22
CA LYS A 90 -10.85 -8.11 15.17
C LYS A 90 -9.67 -7.30 15.67
N ILE A 91 -8.62 -7.20 14.84
CA ILE A 91 -7.49 -6.28 14.99
C ILE A 91 -7.32 -5.54 13.66
N GLU A 92 -7.10 -4.23 13.73
CA GLU A 92 -6.74 -3.40 12.57
C GLU A 92 -5.31 -2.91 12.72
N LEU A 93 -4.55 -2.89 11.61
CA LEU A 93 -3.22 -2.28 11.57
C LEU A 93 -3.29 -0.95 10.84
N SER A 94 -2.59 0.04 11.39
CA SER A 94 -2.46 1.38 10.83
C SER A 94 -0.99 1.76 10.64
N ALA A 95 -0.72 2.69 9.71
CA ALA A 95 0.62 3.18 9.43
C ALA A 95 1.12 4.13 10.53
N GLU A 96 2.34 3.94 11.01
CA GLU A 96 3.00 4.87 11.95
C GLU A 96 3.80 5.98 11.25
N CYS A 97 4.09 5.80 9.96
CA CYS A 97 4.78 6.79 9.12
C CYS A 97 4.21 6.80 7.70
N ALA A 98 4.62 7.78 6.91
CA ALA A 98 4.39 7.79 5.47
C ALA A 98 5.36 6.82 4.77
N GLY A 99 4.89 6.12 3.73
CA GLY A 99 5.70 5.15 3.01
C GLY A 99 4.90 4.38 1.96
N VAL A 100 5.43 3.25 1.54
CA VAL A 100 4.79 2.30 0.63
C VAL A 100 4.38 1.06 1.39
N PHE A 101 3.10 0.75 1.36
CA PHE A 101 2.57 -0.50 1.91
C PHE A 101 2.70 -1.61 0.86
N GLN A 102 3.33 -2.71 1.24
CA GLN A 102 3.53 -3.89 0.39
C GLN A 102 2.95 -5.14 1.03
N VAL A 103 2.42 -6.00 0.19
CA VAL A 103 1.79 -7.27 0.56
C VAL A 103 2.37 -8.38 -0.30
N ASP A 104 2.69 -9.51 0.31
CA ASP A 104 2.93 -10.76 -0.40
C ASP A 104 1.56 -11.39 -0.72
N VAL A 105 1.05 -11.09 -1.91
CA VAL A 105 -0.30 -11.44 -2.33
C VAL A 105 -0.48 -12.96 -2.42
N GLU A 106 0.51 -13.68 -2.92
CA GLU A 106 0.44 -15.14 -3.06
C GLU A 106 0.27 -15.84 -1.70
N ARG A 107 1.07 -15.45 -0.70
CA ARG A 107 0.95 -16.00 0.65
C ARG A 107 -0.32 -15.52 1.36
N LEU A 108 -0.74 -14.27 1.14
CA LEU A 108 -2.00 -13.75 1.66
C LEU A 108 -3.19 -14.56 1.17
N ASP A 109 -3.25 -14.84 -0.14
CA ASP A 109 -4.31 -15.63 -0.76
C ASP A 109 -4.31 -17.06 -0.20
N ALA A 110 -3.12 -17.66 -0.04
CA ALA A 110 -2.98 -18.98 0.58
C ALA A 110 -3.49 -19.04 2.03
N VAL A 111 -3.29 -17.97 2.81
CA VAL A 111 -3.84 -17.86 4.18
C VAL A 111 -5.35 -17.65 4.14
N ASN A 112 -5.85 -16.79 3.29
CA ASN A 112 -7.29 -16.51 3.17
C ASN A 112 -8.09 -17.68 2.59
N ASP A 113 -7.44 -18.63 1.91
CA ASP A 113 -8.04 -19.89 1.46
C ASP A 113 -8.37 -20.86 2.63
N ILE A 114 -7.88 -20.57 3.84
CA ILE A 114 -8.25 -21.32 5.03
C ILE A 114 -9.64 -20.90 5.49
N ASP A 115 -10.59 -21.86 5.47
CA ASP A 115 -11.97 -21.59 5.90
C ASP A 115 -12.06 -20.92 7.27
N GLN A 116 -12.91 -19.91 7.40
CA GLN A 116 -13.17 -19.11 8.61
C GLN A 116 -12.04 -18.11 9.00
N VAL A 117 -11.00 -17.98 8.19
CA VAL A 117 -9.92 -16.99 8.35
C VAL A 117 -10.16 -15.83 7.40
N MET A 118 -9.88 -14.60 7.85
CA MET A 118 -10.03 -13.42 7.01
C MET A 118 -8.94 -12.37 7.33
N ILE A 119 -8.18 -12.00 6.31
CA ILE A 119 -7.25 -10.86 6.32
C ILE A 119 -7.58 -9.99 5.10
N ALA A 120 -8.08 -8.79 5.35
CA ALA A 120 -8.36 -7.81 4.30
C ALA A 120 -7.32 -6.69 4.34
N VAL A 121 -6.69 -6.40 3.21
CA VAL A 121 -5.56 -5.46 3.13
C VAL A 121 -5.79 -4.38 2.08
N ARG A 122 -5.06 -3.26 2.18
CA ARG A 122 -4.89 -2.34 1.05
C ARG A 122 -4.15 -3.04 -0.09
N HIS A 123 -4.35 -2.56 -1.31
CA HIS A 123 -3.59 -3.03 -2.47
C HIS A 123 -2.08 -2.85 -2.25
N THR A 124 -1.29 -3.85 -2.67
CA THR A 124 0.18 -3.79 -2.58
C THR A 124 0.74 -2.60 -3.36
N ASN A 125 1.90 -2.09 -2.95
CA ASN A 125 2.56 -0.91 -3.50
C ASN A 125 1.75 0.40 -3.38
N SER A 126 0.77 0.46 -2.47
CA SER A 126 -0.01 1.68 -2.20
C SER A 126 0.80 2.69 -1.39
N PRO A 127 0.84 3.97 -1.81
CA PRO A 127 1.34 5.05 -0.96
C PRO A 127 0.41 5.25 0.23
N VAL A 128 0.98 5.41 1.42
CA VAL A 128 0.23 5.63 2.66
C VAL A 128 0.83 6.78 3.47
N LYS A 129 -0.01 7.39 4.31
CA LYS A 129 0.35 8.41 5.27
C LYS A 129 0.26 7.85 6.69
N LYS A 130 0.91 8.52 7.65
CA LYS A 130 0.74 8.19 9.06
C LYS A 130 -0.74 8.24 9.45
N GLY A 131 -1.20 7.17 10.11
CA GLY A 131 -2.58 6.99 10.54
C GLY A 131 -3.48 6.27 9.52
N ASP A 132 -3.04 6.07 8.29
CA ASP A 132 -3.81 5.32 7.30
C ASP A 132 -4.02 3.88 7.75
N LYS A 133 -5.26 3.39 7.56
CA LYS A 133 -5.59 1.99 7.78
C LYS A 133 -4.94 1.12 6.69
N LEU A 134 -4.22 0.08 7.10
CA LEU A 134 -3.47 -0.83 6.21
C LEU A 134 -4.23 -2.12 5.96
N LEU A 135 -4.71 -2.74 7.04
CA LEU A 135 -5.40 -4.02 7.00
C LEU A 135 -6.29 -4.24 8.22
N GLY A 136 -7.16 -5.23 8.12
CA GLY A 136 -7.95 -5.74 9.24
C GLY A 136 -7.97 -7.27 9.21
N THR A 137 -7.88 -7.89 10.38
CA THR A 137 -7.89 -9.35 10.56
C THR A 137 -9.10 -9.78 11.36
N ARG A 138 -9.63 -10.96 11.07
CA ARG A 138 -10.73 -11.57 11.82
C ARG A 138 -10.78 -13.08 11.60
N VAL A 139 -11.24 -13.83 12.59
CA VAL A 139 -11.83 -15.15 12.37
C VAL A 139 -13.35 -15.06 12.45
N ILE A 140 -14.06 -15.86 11.65
CA ILE A 140 -15.52 -15.76 11.54
C ILE A 140 -16.23 -16.32 12.78
N PRO A 141 -15.85 -17.53 13.31
CA PRO A 141 -16.49 -18.07 14.49
C PRO A 141 -15.90 -17.51 15.78
N LEU A 142 -16.65 -17.59 16.87
CA LEU A 142 -16.21 -17.21 18.20
C LEU A 142 -15.03 -18.07 18.73
N VAL A 143 -14.92 -19.30 18.25
CA VAL A 143 -13.78 -20.20 18.47
C VAL A 143 -13.42 -20.91 17.19
N ILE A 144 -12.12 -21.10 16.98
CA ILE A 144 -11.56 -21.77 15.82
C ILE A 144 -10.60 -22.88 16.25
N LYS A 145 -10.52 -23.96 15.47
CA LYS A 145 -9.58 -25.06 15.74
C LYS A 145 -8.13 -24.57 15.70
N LYS A 146 -7.33 -25.01 16.67
CA LYS A 146 -5.89 -24.70 16.72
C LYS A 146 -5.17 -25.18 15.46
N GLU A 147 -5.54 -26.32 14.91
CA GLU A 147 -4.99 -26.86 13.65
C GLU A 147 -5.08 -25.83 12.48
N LYS A 148 -6.20 -25.10 12.37
CA LYS A 148 -6.35 -24.07 11.33
C LYS A 148 -5.38 -22.91 11.55
N MET A 149 -5.14 -22.51 12.79
CA MET A 149 -4.22 -21.42 13.13
C MET A 149 -2.75 -21.84 12.96
N GLU A 150 -2.42 -23.09 13.17
CA GLU A 150 -1.09 -23.63 12.82
C GLU A 150 -0.90 -23.64 11.29
N LEU A 151 -1.92 -24.02 10.53
CA LEU A 151 -1.89 -23.94 9.06
C LEU A 151 -1.74 -22.48 8.56
N VAL A 152 -2.35 -21.51 9.27
CA VAL A 152 -2.12 -20.06 9.00
C VAL A 152 -0.65 -19.72 9.12
N LYS A 153 0.02 -20.11 10.21
CA LYS A 153 1.44 -19.85 10.43
C LYS A 153 2.31 -20.53 9.37
N GLU A 154 1.99 -21.75 9.02
CA GLU A 154 2.69 -22.51 7.97
C GLU A 154 2.61 -21.80 6.62
N ARG A 155 1.40 -21.43 6.16
CA ARG A 155 1.18 -20.75 4.88
C ARG A 155 1.71 -19.32 4.86
N ALA A 156 1.65 -18.62 5.99
CA ALA A 156 2.25 -17.29 6.15
C ALA A 156 3.78 -17.33 6.10
N GLY A 157 4.41 -18.43 6.54
CA GLY A 157 5.86 -18.59 6.53
C GLY A 157 6.58 -17.78 7.60
N ALA A 158 7.91 -17.67 7.49
CA ALA A 158 8.77 -17.09 8.52
C ALA A 158 8.86 -15.55 8.50
N THR A 159 8.42 -14.90 7.42
CA THR A 159 8.46 -13.44 7.29
C THR A 159 7.05 -12.86 7.23
N PRO A 160 6.81 -11.65 7.77
CA PRO A 160 5.49 -11.04 7.73
C PRO A 160 4.92 -10.94 6.31
N LEU A 161 3.59 -11.12 6.20
CA LEU A 161 2.85 -11.00 4.93
C LEU A 161 2.85 -9.57 4.39
N CYS A 162 2.95 -8.60 5.28
CA CYS A 162 2.88 -7.18 4.95
C CYS A 162 4.11 -6.44 5.44
N ARG A 163 4.46 -5.35 4.76
CA ARG A 163 5.50 -4.41 5.24
C ARG A 163 5.16 -2.98 4.86
N LEU A 164 5.52 -2.04 5.71
CA LEU A 164 5.52 -0.62 5.42
C LEU A 164 6.96 -0.14 5.25
N VAL A 165 7.29 0.35 4.06
CA VAL A 165 8.62 0.86 3.71
C VAL A 165 8.59 2.37 3.69
N PRO A 166 9.26 3.06 4.65
CA PRO A 166 9.30 4.52 4.70
C PRO A 166 9.98 5.13 3.47
N TYR A 167 9.64 6.36 3.12
CA TYR A 167 10.35 7.12 2.07
C TYR A 167 11.78 7.45 2.51
N ARG A 168 12.75 7.15 1.64
CA ARG A 168 14.18 7.30 1.90
C ARG A 168 14.82 8.44 1.12
N LEU A 169 14.49 8.58 -0.17
CA LEU A 169 15.07 9.59 -1.04
C LEU A 169 14.68 10.97 -0.55
N LYS A 170 15.65 11.90 -0.59
CA LYS A 170 15.50 13.26 -0.08
C LYS A 170 15.78 14.33 -1.13
N THR A 171 16.59 14.01 -2.14
CA THR A 171 17.06 14.97 -3.12
C THR A 171 16.82 14.49 -4.54
N ALA A 172 16.47 15.41 -5.43
CA ALA A 172 16.37 15.16 -6.86
C ALA A 172 17.09 16.22 -7.68
N GLY A 173 17.70 15.77 -8.79
CA GLY A 173 18.17 16.61 -9.87
C GLY A 173 17.25 16.49 -11.08
N ILE A 174 16.92 17.58 -11.72
CA ILE A 174 16.08 17.61 -12.94
C ILE A 174 16.92 18.13 -14.11
N VAL A 175 16.93 17.37 -15.20
CA VAL A 175 17.51 17.76 -16.48
C VAL A 175 16.35 18.01 -17.45
N THR A 176 16.09 19.25 -17.80
CA THR A 176 15.10 19.63 -18.81
C THR A 176 15.78 19.71 -20.16
N THR A 177 15.29 18.93 -21.14
CA THR A 177 15.78 18.95 -22.52
C THR A 177 14.80 19.65 -23.44
N GLY A 178 15.29 20.14 -24.54
CA GLY A 178 14.50 20.79 -25.58
C GLY A 178 15.14 22.09 -26.03
N ASN A 179 15.46 22.21 -27.32
CA ASN A 179 16.05 23.44 -27.92
C ASN A 179 15.15 24.66 -27.73
N GLU A 180 13.83 24.45 -27.67
CA GLU A 180 12.86 25.54 -27.48
C GLU A 180 12.94 26.15 -26.08
N VAL A 181 13.19 25.31 -25.04
CA VAL A 181 13.40 25.79 -23.67
C VAL A 181 14.82 26.30 -23.50
N PHE A 182 15.82 25.59 -24.04
CA PHE A 182 17.24 25.96 -23.94
C PHE A 182 17.55 27.33 -24.52
N TYR A 183 16.97 27.66 -25.69
CA TYR A 183 17.13 28.97 -26.33
C TYR A 183 16.13 30.01 -25.80
N GLY A 184 15.35 29.72 -24.78
CA GLY A 184 14.42 30.65 -24.15
C GLY A 184 13.22 31.05 -25.03
N ARG A 185 12.87 30.22 -26.03
CA ARG A 185 11.71 30.46 -26.91
C ARG A 185 10.39 30.22 -26.19
N ILE A 186 10.38 29.28 -25.26
CA ILE A 186 9.28 28.96 -24.33
C ILE A 186 9.81 28.82 -22.91
N GLN A 187 8.94 29.01 -21.92
CA GLN A 187 9.28 28.77 -20.52
C GLN A 187 9.13 27.25 -20.18
N ASP A 188 9.97 26.76 -19.27
CA ASP A 188 9.81 25.44 -18.72
C ASP A 188 8.58 25.38 -17.78
N THR A 189 7.55 24.70 -18.21
CA THR A 189 6.32 24.46 -17.47
C THR A 189 6.27 23.03 -16.89
N PHE A 190 7.24 22.17 -17.24
CA PHE A 190 7.30 20.79 -16.79
C PHE A 190 7.89 20.67 -15.38
N THR A 191 9.03 21.30 -15.15
CA THR A 191 9.75 21.22 -13.87
C THR A 191 8.88 21.59 -12.67
N PRO A 192 8.06 22.66 -12.66
CA PRO A 192 7.20 22.98 -11.52
C PRO A 192 6.19 21.88 -11.18
N VAL A 193 5.68 21.17 -12.19
CA VAL A 193 4.74 20.04 -11.99
C VAL A 193 5.46 18.86 -11.34
N VAL A 194 6.66 18.53 -11.84
CA VAL A 194 7.48 17.45 -11.29
C VAL A 194 7.88 17.75 -9.86
N GLU A 195 8.36 18.96 -9.59
CA GLU A 195 8.75 19.40 -8.24
C GLU A 195 7.62 19.24 -7.23
N LYS A 196 6.41 19.67 -7.58
CA LYS A 196 5.23 19.49 -6.72
C LYS A 196 4.94 18.01 -6.42
N LYS A 197 5.13 17.12 -7.42
CA LYS A 197 4.95 15.67 -7.23
C LYS A 197 6.05 15.09 -6.31
N LEU A 198 7.29 15.52 -6.44
CA LEU A 198 8.41 15.11 -5.59
C LEU A 198 8.21 15.55 -4.13
N GLN A 199 7.78 16.78 -3.91
CA GLN A 199 7.52 17.34 -2.57
C GLN A 199 6.47 16.53 -1.81
N ALA A 200 5.49 15.93 -2.48
CA ALA A 200 4.48 15.06 -1.86
C ALA A 200 5.09 13.82 -1.16
N TYR A 201 6.32 13.44 -1.55
CA TYR A 201 7.08 12.32 -0.98
C TYR A 201 8.29 12.78 -0.15
N GLY A 202 8.41 14.08 0.12
CA GLY A 202 9.51 14.67 0.89
C GLY A 202 10.85 14.71 0.14
N ILE A 203 10.81 14.71 -1.19
CA ILE A 203 11.98 14.85 -2.06
C ILE A 203 12.07 16.32 -2.50
N GLU A 204 13.20 16.94 -2.20
CA GLU A 204 13.51 18.32 -2.58
C GLU A 204 14.29 18.36 -3.92
N MET A 205 13.86 19.18 -4.87
CA MET A 205 14.66 19.47 -6.05
C MET A 205 15.84 20.35 -5.63
N LYS A 206 17.06 19.82 -5.69
CA LYS A 206 18.29 20.52 -5.32
C LYS A 206 19.00 21.12 -6.54
N GLU A 207 18.90 20.46 -7.67
CA GLU A 207 19.58 20.85 -8.89
C GLU A 207 18.60 20.84 -10.05
N HIS A 208 18.72 21.84 -10.93
CA HIS A 208 17.99 21.91 -12.18
C HIS A 208 18.92 22.42 -13.29
N GLN A 209 18.94 21.70 -14.40
CA GLN A 209 19.74 22.04 -15.56
C GLN A 209 18.87 22.01 -16.82
N ILE A 210 18.99 23.02 -17.65
CA ILE A 210 18.33 23.07 -18.97
C ILE A 210 19.41 22.85 -20.02
N VAL A 211 19.23 21.86 -20.90
CA VAL A 211 20.17 21.52 -21.97
C VAL A 211 19.44 21.41 -23.30
N GLY A 212 20.20 21.54 -24.41
CA GLY A 212 19.66 21.30 -25.74
C GLY A 212 19.45 19.79 -26.02
N ASP A 213 19.02 19.46 -27.24
CA ASP A 213 18.63 18.09 -27.61
C ASP A 213 19.84 17.20 -28.00
N LYS A 214 21.09 17.67 -27.83
CA LYS A 214 22.26 16.84 -28.09
C LYS A 214 22.40 15.76 -27.03
N LYS A 215 22.49 14.54 -27.49
CA LYS A 215 22.57 13.34 -26.64
C LYS A 215 23.72 13.39 -25.63
N GLU A 216 24.90 13.87 -26.09
CA GLU A 216 26.11 13.96 -25.27
C GLU A 216 25.93 14.98 -24.12
N ASP A 217 25.27 16.11 -24.39
CA ASP A 217 25.02 17.18 -23.41
C ASP A 217 24.03 16.69 -22.35
N ILE A 218 22.97 15.99 -22.77
CA ILE A 218 21.98 15.38 -21.85
C ILE A 218 22.65 14.33 -20.96
N ALA A 219 23.47 13.43 -21.57
CA ALA A 219 24.18 12.39 -20.82
C ALA A 219 25.19 13.00 -19.82
N ALA A 220 25.87 14.08 -20.20
CA ALA A 220 26.78 14.81 -19.31
C ALA A 220 26.05 15.44 -18.13
N ALA A 221 24.89 16.08 -18.37
CA ALA A 221 24.06 16.66 -17.31
C ALA A 221 23.56 15.59 -16.32
N ILE A 222 23.12 14.42 -16.82
CA ILE A 222 22.70 13.30 -15.95
C ILE A 222 23.87 12.81 -15.07
N ARG A 223 25.09 12.67 -15.64
CA ARG A 223 26.28 12.31 -14.86
C ARG A 223 26.63 13.34 -13.81
N GLU A 224 26.56 14.62 -14.16
CA GLU A 224 26.80 15.74 -13.22
C GLU A 224 25.83 15.68 -12.02
N MET A 225 24.52 15.44 -12.26
CA MET A 225 23.55 15.26 -11.18
C MET A 225 23.92 14.07 -10.28
N LYS A 226 24.43 12.98 -10.86
CA LYS A 226 24.92 11.82 -10.13
C LYS A 226 26.14 12.15 -9.27
N GLU A 227 27.11 12.87 -9.84
CA GLU A 227 28.34 13.29 -9.14
C GLU A 227 28.05 14.25 -7.98
N LYS A 228 27.02 15.10 -8.10
CA LYS A 228 26.50 15.97 -7.05
C LYS A 228 25.75 15.21 -5.95
N GLY A 229 25.58 13.91 -6.08
CA GLY A 229 24.96 13.05 -5.05
C GLY A 229 23.45 13.16 -4.97
N MET A 230 22.75 13.44 -6.08
CA MET A 230 21.28 13.39 -6.10
C MET A 230 20.78 11.96 -5.92
N ASP A 231 19.79 11.79 -5.03
CA ASP A 231 19.17 10.49 -4.76
C ASP A 231 18.30 9.99 -5.94
N LEU A 232 17.74 10.93 -6.71
CA LEU A 232 16.91 10.68 -7.89
C LEU A 232 17.27 11.67 -8.99
N ILE A 233 17.39 11.18 -10.23
CA ILE A 233 17.60 12.02 -11.39
C ILE A 233 16.39 11.89 -12.32
N ILE A 234 15.87 13.03 -12.78
CA ILE A 234 14.73 13.09 -13.68
C ILE A 234 15.15 13.83 -14.94
N ALA A 235 14.86 13.24 -16.11
CA ALA A 235 15.00 13.87 -17.40
C ALA A 235 13.62 14.13 -18.00
N THR A 236 13.38 15.33 -18.51
CA THR A 236 12.14 15.76 -19.15
C THR A 236 12.42 16.32 -20.54
N GLY A 237 11.50 16.07 -21.48
CA GLY A 237 11.69 16.42 -22.90
C GLY A 237 12.38 15.31 -23.69
N GLY A 238 12.26 15.33 -25.02
CA GLY A 238 12.92 14.39 -25.92
C GLY A 238 12.65 12.90 -25.65
N MET A 239 11.43 12.58 -25.21
CA MET A 239 11.06 11.22 -24.78
C MET A 239 10.20 10.45 -25.78
N SER A 240 9.83 11.06 -26.91
CA SER A 240 8.97 10.41 -27.90
C SER A 240 9.78 9.66 -28.96
N VAL A 241 9.28 9.54 -30.17
CA VAL A 241 9.87 8.71 -31.25
C VAL A 241 10.48 9.52 -32.38
N ASP A 242 10.48 10.85 -32.25
CA ASP A 242 11.07 11.71 -33.27
C ASP A 242 12.61 11.56 -33.30
N PRO A 243 13.25 11.81 -34.44
CA PRO A 243 14.70 11.67 -34.56
C PRO A 243 15.49 12.54 -33.58
N ASP A 244 14.90 13.67 -33.14
CA ASP A 244 15.50 14.60 -32.19
C ASP A 244 15.27 14.22 -30.74
N ASP A 245 14.43 13.20 -30.47
CA ASP A 245 14.14 12.68 -29.13
C ASP A 245 15.26 11.78 -28.63
N GLN A 246 16.33 12.40 -28.11
CA GLN A 246 17.56 11.70 -27.74
C GLN A 246 17.65 11.29 -26.26
N THR A 247 16.68 11.69 -25.42
CA THR A 247 16.74 11.50 -23.96
C THR A 247 16.84 10.03 -23.53
N PRO A 248 16.12 9.04 -24.09
CA PRO A 248 16.28 7.64 -23.71
C PRO A 248 17.69 7.08 -24.06
N GLY A 249 18.24 7.52 -25.20
CA GLY A 249 19.60 7.21 -25.61
C GLY A 249 20.66 7.82 -24.69
N ALA A 250 20.46 9.06 -24.27
CA ALA A 250 21.34 9.78 -23.35
C ALA A 250 21.35 9.17 -21.94
N ILE A 251 20.18 8.73 -21.44
CA ILE A 251 20.07 8.04 -20.15
C ILE A 251 20.97 6.79 -20.17
N ARG A 252 20.92 5.98 -21.23
CA ARG A 252 21.81 4.81 -21.38
C ARG A 252 23.28 5.21 -21.46
N GLU A 253 23.61 6.23 -22.24
CA GLU A 253 24.98 6.72 -22.41
C GLU A 253 25.57 7.32 -21.14
N ALA A 254 24.73 7.79 -20.23
CA ALA A 254 25.17 8.27 -18.91
C ALA A 254 25.79 7.16 -18.03
N GLY A 255 25.69 5.89 -18.43
CA GLY A 255 26.24 4.75 -17.70
C GLY A 255 25.21 4.02 -16.85
N THR A 256 23.93 4.15 -17.20
CA THR A 256 22.83 3.46 -16.49
C THR A 256 22.44 2.15 -17.16
N GLU A 257 21.88 1.24 -16.38
CA GLU A 257 21.16 0.06 -16.87
C GLU A 257 19.67 0.40 -17.01
N VAL A 258 19.16 0.32 -18.25
CA VAL A 258 17.77 0.64 -18.57
C VAL A 258 16.88 -0.57 -18.24
N VAL A 259 16.01 -0.41 -17.25
CA VAL A 259 14.97 -1.40 -16.89
C VAL A 259 13.88 -1.45 -17.95
N THR A 260 13.43 -0.27 -18.39
CA THR A 260 12.42 -0.14 -19.43
C THR A 260 12.52 1.20 -20.15
N TYR A 261 12.24 1.15 -21.46
CA TYR A 261 11.73 2.27 -22.22
C TYR A 261 10.40 1.85 -22.81
N GLY A 262 9.34 2.53 -22.37
CA GLY A 262 7.96 2.14 -22.61
C GLY A 262 7.35 1.27 -21.50
N ALA A 263 6.06 1.50 -21.25
CA ALA A 263 5.26 0.79 -20.25
C ALA A 263 3.80 0.66 -20.70
N PRO A 264 3.10 -0.43 -20.33
CA PRO A 264 1.70 -0.65 -20.69
C PRO A 264 0.75 0.14 -19.79
N VAL A 265 0.96 1.46 -19.68
CA VAL A 265 0.17 2.37 -18.82
C VAL A 265 -0.21 3.62 -19.62
N LEU A 266 -1.47 4.00 -19.54
CA LEU A 266 -2.01 5.20 -20.18
C LEU A 266 -2.76 6.07 -19.15
N PRO A 267 -2.36 7.34 -18.99
CA PRO A 267 -1.30 8.05 -19.71
C PRO A 267 0.11 7.71 -19.18
N GLY A 268 1.10 7.80 -20.07
CA GLY A 268 2.51 7.71 -19.70
C GLY A 268 3.33 6.62 -20.38
N ALA A 269 2.85 6.04 -21.49
CA ALA A 269 3.48 4.90 -22.16
C ALA A 269 4.98 5.07 -22.47
N MET A 270 5.48 6.29 -22.71
CA MET A 270 6.86 6.58 -23.10
C MET A 270 7.81 6.81 -21.91
N LEU A 271 7.51 6.31 -20.73
CA LEU A 271 8.42 6.38 -19.58
C LEU A 271 9.71 5.59 -19.84
N CYS A 272 10.85 6.17 -19.45
CA CYS A 272 12.10 5.44 -19.29
C CYS A 272 12.46 5.32 -17.80
N LEU A 273 12.81 4.13 -17.35
CA LEU A 273 13.35 3.89 -16.00
C LEU A 273 14.70 3.18 -16.14
N ALA A 274 15.70 3.71 -15.47
CA ALA A 274 17.04 3.16 -15.46
C ALA A 274 17.67 3.32 -14.06
N TYR A 275 18.74 2.59 -13.79
CA TYR A 275 19.51 2.71 -12.55
C TYR A 275 20.99 2.81 -12.87
N PHE A 276 21.72 3.65 -12.12
CA PHE A 276 23.17 3.56 -12.04
C PHE A 276 23.59 2.27 -11.31
N PRO A 277 24.84 1.81 -11.47
CA PRO A 277 25.32 0.58 -10.82
C PRO A 277 25.20 0.58 -9.28
N ASP A 278 25.16 1.74 -8.65
CA ASP A 278 24.95 1.88 -7.20
C ASP A 278 23.45 1.94 -6.78
N GLY A 279 22.54 1.78 -7.73
CA GLY A 279 21.10 1.78 -7.51
C GLY A 279 20.43 3.16 -7.59
N THR A 280 21.15 4.24 -7.91
CA THR A 280 20.53 5.57 -8.09
C THR A 280 19.58 5.56 -9.29
N PRO A 281 18.29 5.86 -9.10
CA PRO A 281 17.30 5.83 -10.17
C PRO A 281 17.42 7.05 -11.10
N VAL A 282 17.20 6.79 -12.40
CA VAL A 282 17.04 7.80 -13.44
C VAL A 282 15.71 7.57 -14.14
N MET A 283 14.87 8.61 -14.21
CA MET A 283 13.55 8.53 -14.84
C MET A 283 13.45 9.54 -15.97
N GLY A 284 13.22 9.06 -17.20
CA GLY A 284 12.82 9.89 -18.32
C GLY A 284 11.30 10.00 -18.37
N LEU A 285 10.75 11.20 -18.25
CA LEU A 285 9.32 11.41 -18.10
C LEU A 285 8.64 11.79 -19.41
N PRO A 286 7.52 11.11 -19.76
CA PRO A 286 6.73 11.48 -20.94
C PRO A 286 6.01 12.82 -20.74
N GLY A 287 5.81 13.56 -21.82
CA GLY A 287 5.22 14.91 -21.80
C GLY A 287 3.84 15.00 -21.13
N CYS A 288 3.07 13.90 -21.12
CA CYS A 288 1.74 13.88 -20.48
C CYS A 288 1.77 14.13 -18.95
N VAL A 289 2.93 13.99 -18.29
CA VAL A 289 3.08 14.28 -16.85
C VAL A 289 2.77 15.76 -16.55
N MET A 290 2.95 16.66 -17.53
CA MET A 290 2.64 18.08 -17.36
C MET A 290 1.15 18.36 -17.13
N TYR A 291 0.26 17.60 -17.78
CA TYR A 291 -1.17 17.93 -17.80
C TYR A 291 -2.07 16.83 -17.22
N ALA A 292 -1.63 15.56 -17.21
CA ALA A 292 -2.41 14.51 -16.63
C ALA A 292 -2.25 14.46 -15.10
N LYS A 293 -3.36 14.35 -14.39
CA LYS A 293 -3.37 14.35 -12.91
C LYS A 293 -2.64 13.15 -12.31
N ALA A 294 -2.77 11.97 -12.95
CA ALA A 294 -2.04 10.77 -12.60
C ALA A 294 -1.55 10.07 -13.88
N THR A 295 -0.32 9.58 -13.84
CA THR A 295 0.38 8.91 -14.94
C THR A 295 1.18 7.73 -14.39
N ILE A 296 1.90 7.01 -15.25
CA ILE A 296 2.86 6.00 -14.79
C ILE A 296 3.89 6.58 -13.80
N PHE A 297 4.30 7.83 -13.94
CA PHE A 297 5.22 8.46 -12.99
C PHE A 297 4.65 8.42 -11.57
N ASP A 298 3.36 8.72 -11.42
CA ASP A 298 2.68 8.69 -10.12
C ASP A 298 2.56 7.27 -9.55
N LEU A 299 2.49 6.24 -10.39
CA LEU A 299 2.48 4.83 -9.97
C LEU A 299 3.85 4.37 -9.46
N LEU A 300 4.94 4.84 -10.07
CA LEU A 300 6.29 4.37 -9.75
C LEU A 300 6.99 5.24 -8.70
N LEU A 301 6.73 6.55 -8.65
CA LEU A 301 7.40 7.50 -7.76
C LEU A 301 7.35 7.09 -6.28
N PRO A 302 6.23 6.58 -5.72
CA PRO A 302 6.21 6.11 -4.33
C PRO A 302 7.26 5.03 -4.05
N ARG A 303 7.36 4.03 -4.93
CA ARG A 303 8.35 2.94 -4.79
C ARG A 303 9.77 3.45 -4.93
N VAL A 304 10.02 4.32 -5.91
CA VAL A 304 11.33 4.98 -6.09
C VAL A 304 11.68 5.78 -4.85
N ALA A 305 10.77 6.61 -4.33
CA ALA A 305 10.96 7.42 -3.13
C ALA A 305 11.29 6.57 -1.88
N ALA A 306 10.73 5.36 -1.79
CA ALA A 306 11.02 4.41 -0.72
C ALA A 306 12.32 3.61 -0.94
N GLY A 307 12.99 3.79 -2.09
CA GLY A 307 14.18 3.02 -2.47
C GLY A 307 13.88 1.55 -2.76
N ILE A 308 12.65 1.24 -3.19
CA ILE A 308 12.23 -0.11 -3.58
C ILE A 308 12.59 -0.31 -5.05
N PRO A 309 13.48 -1.26 -5.39
CA PRO A 309 13.83 -1.53 -6.78
C PRO A 309 12.60 -1.93 -7.60
N ILE A 310 12.58 -1.47 -8.85
CA ILE A 310 11.50 -1.77 -9.80
C ILE A 310 12.10 -2.57 -10.95
N SER A 311 11.58 -3.78 -11.15
CA SER A 311 12.01 -4.68 -12.22
C SER A 311 11.18 -4.49 -13.50
N ARG A 312 11.64 -5.06 -14.61
CA ARG A 312 10.86 -5.10 -15.85
C ARG A 312 9.51 -5.78 -15.65
N LYS A 313 9.45 -6.84 -14.83
CA LYS A 313 8.19 -7.55 -14.52
C LYS A 313 7.21 -6.65 -13.81
N ASP A 314 7.68 -5.86 -12.84
CA ASP A 314 6.81 -4.89 -12.12
C ASP A 314 6.15 -3.89 -13.07
N ILE A 315 6.88 -3.46 -14.12
CA ILE A 315 6.33 -2.56 -15.14
C ILE A 315 5.29 -3.28 -16.02
N THR A 316 5.60 -4.49 -16.47
CA THR A 316 4.72 -5.22 -17.40
C THR A 316 3.41 -5.65 -16.76
N THR A 317 3.41 -5.96 -15.47
CA THR A 317 2.19 -6.31 -14.72
C THR A 317 1.24 -5.14 -14.52
N LEU A 318 1.72 -3.89 -14.61
CA LEU A 318 0.85 -2.71 -14.58
C LEU A 318 -0.13 -2.63 -15.75
N GLY A 319 0.04 -3.42 -16.82
CA GLY A 319 -0.89 -3.43 -17.95
C GLY A 319 -2.33 -3.78 -17.56
N HIS A 320 -2.52 -4.69 -16.61
CA HIS A 320 -3.80 -4.90 -15.97
C HIS A 320 -4.04 -3.78 -14.94
N GLY A 321 -5.08 -2.97 -15.16
CA GLY A 321 -5.36 -1.75 -14.37
C GLY A 321 -4.58 -0.50 -14.81
N GLY A 322 -3.71 -0.58 -15.82
CA GLY A 322 -2.87 0.53 -16.29
C GLY A 322 -3.58 1.58 -17.15
N LEU A 323 -4.89 1.48 -17.35
CA LEU A 323 -5.68 2.46 -18.08
C LEU A 323 -6.38 3.42 -17.11
N CYS A 324 -5.95 4.70 -17.09
CA CYS A 324 -6.66 5.75 -16.39
C CYS A 324 -7.95 6.13 -17.13
N LEU A 325 -9.08 6.12 -16.43
CA LEU A 325 -10.39 6.39 -17.03
C LEU A 325 -10.70 7.88 -17.24
N GLY A 326 -9.79 8.78 -16.84
CA GLY A 326 -9.97 10.23 -17.06
C GLY A 326 -11.15 10.82 -16.29
N CYS A 327 -11.40 10.39 -15.06
CA CYS A 327 -12.52 10.84 -14.25
C CYS A 327 -12.56 12.37 -14.12
N PRO A 328 -13.74 13.02 -14.07
CA PRO A 328 -13.87 14.45 -13.86
C PRO A 328 -13.15 14.97 -12.63
N GLU A 329 -13.24 14.22 -11.52
CA GLU A 329 -12.46 14.37 -10.31
C GLU A 329 -11.48 13.22 -10.15
N CYS A 330 -10.19 13.53 -9.92
CA CYS A 330 -9.17 12.52 -9.75
C CYS A 330 -9.16 11.98 -8.32
N HIS A 331 -9.39 10.69 -8.17
CA HIS A 331 -9.36 9.99 -6.88
C HIS A 331 -8.05 9.23 -6.63
N TYR A 332 -7.04 9.36 -7.49
CA TYR A 332 -5.74 8.71 -7.27
C TYR A 332 -5.12 9.16 -5.94
N PRO A 333 -4.60 8.26 -5.11
CA PRO A 333 -4.37 6.83 -5.33
C PRO A 333 -5.55 5.91 -4.95
N ASP A 334 -6.69 6.43 -4.53
CA ASP A 334 -7.84 5.66 -4.06
C ASP A 334 -8.82 5.27 -5.19
N CYS A 335 -8.26 4.87 -6.33
CA CYS A 335 -9.00 4.37 -7.51
C CYS A 335 -8.37 3.09 -8.07
N GLY A 336 -8.93 2.53 -9.15
CA GLY A 336 -8.44 1.31 -9.79
C GLY A 336 -7.16 1.48 -10.63
N PHE A 337 -6.70 2.71 -10.89
CA PHE A 337 -5.52 2.96 -11.71
C PHE A 337 -4.24 2.43 -11.06
N GLY A 338 -3.55 1.54 -11.79
CA GLY A 338 -2.34 0.86 -11.31
C GLY A 338 -2.60 -0.28 -10.31
N LYS A 339 -3.84 -0.73 -10.18
CA LYS A 339 -4.24 -1.82 -9.29
C LYS A 339 -4.85 -2.94 -10.13
N GLY A 340 -4.05 -3.92 -10.45
CA GLY A 340 -4.44 -5.09 -11.21
C GLY A 340 -3.87 -6.37 -10.66
#